data_77d56fc4414a43513d81c9a72001f062
#
_entry.id   77d56fc4414a43513d81c9a72001f062
#
_cell.length_a   1.000
_cell.length_b   1.000
_cell.length_c   1.000
_cell.angle_alpha   90.00
_cell.angle_beta   90.00
_cell.angle_gamma   90.00
#
_symmetry.space_group_name_H-M   'P 1'
#
loop_
_entity.id
_entity.type
_entity.pdbx_description
1 polymer ?
#
loop_
_entity_poly.entity_id
_entity_poly.type
_entity_poly.pdbx_seq_one_letter_code
_entity_poly.pdbx_strand_id
1 'polypeptide(L)'
;MSSYIVGLTGGIACGKSNLSRALQRAGVQVIDADAVSRGLTAPGGKALPAIREIWGDQVFDGDILNRRALSDRVFSDPEEMKKLNGLMHPMILDAIRRALDAWPGPAVLEAPLLYETGIDAWCDEVWCAYVPQREQIRRLRHREGVTWREALRRIRSQMSAREKAKRSRHVIRTDGTKEDSARIVLSLWRQLPAVQHEAEGEPT
;
A
#
# COMPACT_ATOMS: atom_id res chain seq x y z
N MET A 1 -11.58 14.64 16.33
CA MET A 1 -12.06 15.01 14.98
C MET A 1 -11.58 13.93 14.04
N SER A 2 -12.43 13.45 13.12
CA SER A 2 -12.01 12.42 12.15
C SER A 2 -11.01 13.07 11.19
N SER A 3 -9.77 12.59 11.13
CA SER A 3 -8.76 13.10 10.21
C SER A 3 -9.17 12.75 8.77
N TYR A 4 -8.97 13.66 7.82
CA TYR A 4 -9.25 13.44 6.41
C TYR A 4 -8.25 12.42 5.82
N ILE A 5 -8.75 11.34 5.26
CA ILE A 5 -7.91 10.24 4.78
C ILE A 5 -8.01 10.14 3.25
N VAL A 6 -6.88 10.28 2.58
CA VAL A 6 -6.74 10.04 1.15
C VAL A 6 -6.19 8.63 0.92
N GLY A 7 -6.93 7.78 0.24
CA GLY A 7 -6.43 6.48 -0.23
C GLY A 7 -5.55 6.67 -1.46
N LEU A 8 -4.29 6.20 -1.41
CA LEU A 8 -3.40 6.18 -2.58
C LEU A 8 -3.21 4.74 -3.05
N THR A 9 -3.78 4.43 -4.21
CA THR A 9 -3.70 3.09 -4.82
C THR A 9 -3.10 3.11 -6.22
N GLY A 10 -3.01 1.94 -6.84
CA GLY A 10 -2.52 1.76 -8.20
C GLY A 10 -2.04 0.33 -8.44
N GLY A 11 -2.08 -0.12 -9.67
CA GLY A 11 -1.60 -1.45 -10.04
C GLY A 11 -0.09 -1.63 -9.88
N ILE A 12 0.37 -2.86 -9.99
CA ILE A 12 1.82 -3.17 -10.01
C ILE A 12 2.53 -2.30 -11.06
N ALA A 13 3.67 -1.73 -10.69
CA ALA A 13 4.50 -0.87 -11.53
C ALA A 13 3.82 0.43 -12.04
N CYS A 14 2.69 0.86 -11.47
CA CYS A 14 2.03 2.13 -11.79
C CYS A 14 2.71 3.38 -11.20
N GLY A 15 3.85 3.26 -10.51
CA GLY A 15 4.59 4.43 -10.01
C GLY A 15 4.04 5.05 -8.72
N LYS A 16 3.17 4.36 -8.00
CA LYS A 16 2.58 4.78 -6.72
C LYS A 16 3.64 5.27 -5.70
N SER A 17 4.74 4.52 -5.54
CA SER A 17 5.84 4.88 -4.63
C SER A 17 6.58 6.18 -4.99
N ASN A 18 6.43 6.72 -6.20
CA ASN A 18 6.96 8.03 -6.54
C ASN A 18 6.06 9.13 -5.98
N LEU A 19 4.76 8.92 -6.02
CA LEU A 19 3.75 9.84 -5.50
C LEU A 19 3.82 9.92 -3.97
N SER A 20 3.86 8.76 -3.29
CA SER A 20 3.97 8.72 -1.83
C SER A 20 5.27 9.34 -1.33
N ARG A 21 6.40 9.10 -1.99
CA ARG A 21 7.67 9.78 -1.64
C ARG A 21 7.61 11.29 -1.85
N ALA A 22 6.91 11.77 -2.88
CA ALA A 22 6.74 13.21 -3.08
C ALA A 22 5.93 13.83 -1.95
N LEU A 23 4.85 13.18 -1.53
CA LEU A 23 4.03 13.60 -0.39
C LEU A 23 4.82 13.59 0.92
N GLN A 24 5.54 12.49 1.22
CA GLN A 24 6.39 12.39 2.41
C GLN A 24 7.46 13.49 2.49
N ARG A 25 8.11 13.80 1.35
CA ARG A 25 9.10 14.90 1.30
C ARG A 25 8.49 16.28 1.53
N ALA A 26 7.20 16.43 1.27
CA ALA A 26 6.45 17.64 1.56
C ALA A 26 5.86 17.68 2.98
N GLY A 27 6.25 16.73 3.86
CA GLY A 27 5.79 16.66 5.25
C GLY A 27 4.44 15.98 5.43
N VAL A 28 3.86 15.39 4.38
CA VAL A 28 2.56 14.70 4.47
C VAL A 28 2.73 13.36 5.19
N GLN A 29 1.86 13.07 6.13
CA GLN A 29 1.78 11.77 6.77
C GLN A 29 1.30 10.71 5.78
N VAL A 30 2.14 9.73 5.50
CA VAL A 30 1.81 8.60 4.61
C VAL A 30 1.95 7.29 5.39
N ILE A 31 0.86 6.56 5.49
CA ILE A 31 0.81 5.22 6.09
C ILE A 31 0.86 4.20 4.95
N ASP A 32 1.99 3.51 4.81
CA ASP A 32 2.18 2.45 3.83
C ASP A 32 1.72 1.10 4.42
N ALA A 33 0.61 0.57 3.93
CA ALA A 33 0.03 -0.71 4.38
C ALA A 33 0.99 -1.89 4.19
N ASP A 34 1.82 -1.89 3.14
CA ASP A 34 2.83 -2.92 2.92
C ASP A 34 3.97 -2.79 3.96
N ALA A 35 4.36 -1.56 4.32
CA ALA A 35 5.35 -1.33 5.38
C ALA A 35 4.82 -1.76 6.75
N VAL A 36 3.55 -1.47 7.05
CA VAL A 36 2.87 -1.94 8.27
C VAL A 36 2.89 -3.47 8.32
N SER A 37 2.49 -4.15 7.26
CA SER A 37 2.53 -5.61 7.17
C SER A 37 3.94 -6.17 7.39
N ARG A 38 4.97 -5.56 6.77
CA ARG A 38 6.36 -5.93 6.98
C ARG A 38 6.83 -5.73 8.43
N GLY A 39 6.39 -4.66 9.07
CA GLY A 39 6.69 -4.36 10.48
C GLY A 39 6.15 -5.40 11.44
N LEU A 40 4.95 -5.93 11.20
CA LEU A 40 4.36 -6.99 12.02
C LEU A 40 5.16 -8.29 12.02
N THR A 41 5.95 -8.54 10.97
CA THR A 41 6.78 -9.74 10.80
C THR A 41 8.28 -9.44 10.80
N ALA A 42 8.70 -8.23 11.15
CA ALA A 42 10.09 -7.86 11.40
C ALA A 42 10.58 -8.43 12.76
N PRO A 43 11.88 -8.44 13.05
CA PRO A 43 12.38 -8.80 14.38
C PRO A 43 11.64 -8.03 15.49
N GLY A 44 11.06 -8.75 16.46
CA GLY A 44 10.18 -8.17 17.50
C GLY A 44 8.75 -7.86 17.05
N GLY A 45 8.39 -8.19 15.82
CA GLY A 45 7.05 -7.94 15.26
C GLY A 45 5.95 -8.71 15.97
N LYS A 46 4.79 -8.06 16.12
CA LYS A 46 3.65 -8.59 16.91
C LYS A 46 3.02 -9.86 16.34
N ALA A 47 3.24 -10.18 15.05
CA ALA A 47 2.70 -11.39 14.43
C ALA A 47 3.60 -12.63 14.65
N LEU A 48 4.87 -12.45 15.04
CA LEU A 48 5.84 -13.56 15.15
C LEU A 48 5.41 -14.66 16.14
N PRO A 49 4.88 -14.35 17.36
CA PRO A 49 4.44 -15.40 18.28
C PRO A 49 3.33 -16.28 17.69
N ALA A 50 2.32 -15.68 17.07
CA ALA A 50 1.21 -16.42 16.46
C ALA A 50 1.65 -17.19 15.20
N ILE A 51 2.59 -16.66 14.41
CA ILE A 51 3.18 -17.39 13.28
C ILE A 51 3.95 -18.62 13.79
N ARG A 52 4.71 -18.50 14.88
CA ARG A 52 5.45 -19.61 15.49
C ARG A 52 4.52 -20.67 16.06
N GLU A 53 3.42 -20.28 16.68
CA GLU A 53 2.40 -21.18 17.20
C GLU A 53 1.76 -22.03 16.07
N ILE A 54 1.47 -21.43 14.90
CA ILE A 54 0.81 -22.11 13.79
C ILE A 54 1.76 -22.96 12.97
N TRP A 55 2.97 -22.45 12.67
CA TRP A 55 3.90 -23.11 11.73
C TRP A 55 5.17 -23.66 12.38
N GLY A 56 5.35 -23.44 13.70
CA GLY A 56 6.52 -23.96 14.45
C GLY A 56 7.82 -23.25 14.11
N ASP A 57 8.91 -23.77 14.69
CA ASP A 57 10.26 -23.21 14.50
C ASP A 57 10.84 -23.44 13.09
N GLN A 58 10.25 -24.33 12.31
CA GLN A 58 10.73 -24.65 10.95
C GLN A 58 10.61 -23.47 9.96
N VAL A 59 9.83 -22.44 10.29
CA VAL A 59 9.72 -21.19 9.51
C VAL A 59 10.51 -20.05 10.16
N PHE A 60 11.42 -20.36 11.09
CA PHE A 60 12.28 -19.40 11.77
C PHE A 60 13.75 -19.79 11.69
N ASP A 61 14.63 -18.79 11.67
CA ASP A 61 16.06 -18.90 11.89
C ASP A 61 16.36 -18.24 13.25
N GLY A 62 16.34 -19.04 14.33
CA GLY A 62 16.31 -18.51 15.70
C GLY A 62 15.04 -17.71 15.96
N ASP A 63 15.17 -16.42 16.28
CA ASP A 63 14.04 -15.52 16.51
C ASP A 63 13.62 -14.72 15.27
N ILE A 64 14.28 -14.93 14.14
CA ILE A 64 14.01 -14.22 12.89
C ILE A 64 13.13 -15.08 11.99
N LEU A 65 12.03 -14.51 11.51
CA LEU A 65 11.15 -15.18 10.55
C LEU A 65 11.90 -15.44 9.22
N ASN A 66 12.02 -16.70 8.85
CA ASN A 66 12.45 -17.12 7.52
C ASN A 66 11.28 -16.95 6.53
N ARG A 67 11.20 -15.75 5.93
CA ARG A 67 10.12 -15.38 5.01
C ARG A 67 10.02 -16.33 3.82
N ARG A 68 11.13 -16.91 3.38
CA ARG A 68 11.14 -17.86 2.27
C ARG A 68 10.50 -19.19 2.69
N ALA A 69 10.90 -19.73 3.84
CA ALA A 69 10.33 -20.98 4.36
C ALA A 69 8.81 -20.86 4.60
N LEU A 70 8.36 -19.74 5.21
CA LEU A 70 6.92 -19.47 5.37
C LEU A 70 6.23 -19.34 4.01
N SER A 71 6.81 -18.60 3.08
CA SER A 71 6.28 -18.40 1.72
C SER A 71 6.12 -19.73 0.97
N ASP A 72 7.18 -20.57 0.96
CA ASP A 72 7.15 -21.86 0.29
C ASP A 72 6.05 -22.77 0.87
N ARG A 73 5.84 -22.70 2.19
CA ARG A 73 4.78 -23.43 2.88
C ARG A 73 3.39 -22.97 2.49
N VAL A 74 3.12 -21.67 2.57
CA VAL A 74 1.77 -21.14 2.34
C VAL A 74 1.37 -21.08 0.87
N PHE A 75 2.33 -20.96 -0.06
CA PHE A 75 2.03 -20.99 -1.50
C PHE A 75 1.78 -22.40 -2.04
N SER A 76 2.22 -23.45 -1.34
CA SER A 76 1.99 -24.84 -1.73
C SER A 76 0.58 -25.34 -1.33
N ASP A 77 -0.09 -24.67 -0.38
CA ASP A 77 -1.39 -25.08 0.15
C ASP A 77 -2.34 -23.88 0.32
N PRO A 78 -3.48 -23.84 -0.40
CA PRO A 78 -4.47 -22.76 -0.26
C PRO A 78 -5.03 -22.59 1.16
N GLU A 79 -5.14 -23.67 1.96
CA GLU A 79 -5.61 -23.58 3.33
C GLU A 79 -4.57 -22.93 4.24
N GLU A 80 -3.28 -23.19 4.03
CA GLU A 80 -2.20 -22.52 4.75
C GLU A 80 -2.16 -21.02 4.40
N MET A 81 -2.36 -20.67 3.14
CA MET A 81 -2.49 -19.28 2.71
C MET A 81 -3.69 -18.59 3.37
N LYS A 82 -4.82 -19.28 3.48
CA LYS A 82 -6.02 -18.77 4.14
C LYS A 82 -5.79 -18.54 5.64
N LYS A 83 -5.08 -19.45 6.31
CA LYS A 83 -4.68 -19.29 7.72
C LYS A 83 -3.79 -18.06 7.91
N LEU A 84 -2.76 -17.89 7.06
CA LEU A 84 -1.88 -16.73 7.13
C LEU A 84 -2.64 -15.43 6.91
N ASN A 85 -3.50 -15.38 5.90
CA ASN A 85 -4.34 -14.21 5.65
C ASN A 85 -5.30 -13.94 6.81
N GLY A 86 -5.92 -14.96 7.39
CA GLY A 86 -6.80 -14.85 8.55
C GLY A 86 -6.10 -14.29 9.78
N LEU A 87 -4.82 -14.65 9.99
CA LEU A 87 -3.98 -14.11 11.06
C LEU A 87 -3.54 -12.65 10.75
N MET A 88 -2.97 -12.44 9.57
CA MET A 88 -2.31 -11.17 9.25
C MET A 88 -3.28 -10.04 8.98
N HIS A 89 -4.41 -10.31 8.31
CA HIS A 89 -5.34 -9.26 7.89
C HIS A 89 -5.88 -8.42 9.05
N PRO A 90 -6.45 -9.00 10.14
CA PRO A 90 -6.91 -8.21 11.28
C PRO A 90 -5.79 -7.43 11.97
N MET A 91 -4.58 -8.00 12.05
CA MET A 91 -3.43 -7.33 12.67
C MET A 91 -2.96 -6.13 11.84
N ILE A 92 -2.97 -6.25 10.52
CA ILE A 92 -2.62 -5.15 9.60
C ILE A 92 -3.67 -4.04 9.72
N LEU A 93 -4.95 -4.37 9.69
CA LEU A 93 -6.04 -3.40 9.81
C LEU A 93 -5.98 -2.64 11.14
N ASP A 94 -5.78 -3.34 12.25
CA ASP A 94 -5.64 -2.73 13.58
C ASP A 94 -4.42 -1.79 13.63
N ALA A 95 -3.28 -2.22 13.09
CA ALA A 95 -2.06 -1.40 13.07
C ALA A 95 -2.21 -0.14 12.20
N ILE A 96 -2.87 -0.25 11.03
CA ILE A 96 -3.19 0.91 10.17
C ILE A 96 -4.13 1.85 10.91
N ARG A 97 -5.18 1.33 11.55
CA ARG A 97 -6.15 2.14 12.28
C ARG A 97 -5.49 2.93 13.40
N ARG A 98 -4.67 2.27 14.21
CA ARG A 98 -3.90 2.95 15.27
C ARG A 98 -2.98 4.04 14.73
N ALA A 99 -2.34 3.80 13.60
CA ALA A 99 -1.47 4.80 12.99
C ALA A 99 -2.27 6.02 12.47
N LEU A 100 -3.46 5.81 11.92
CA LEU A 100 -4.38 6.88 11.52
C LEU A 100 -4.91 7.64 12.74
N ASP A 101 -5.37 6.93 13.78
CA ASP A 101 -5.93 7.55 15.00
C ASP A 101 -4.89 8.34 15.80
N ALA A 102 -3.61 7.97 15.71
CA ALA A 102 -2.51 8.68 16.36
C ALA A 102 -2.12 10.00 15.64
N TRP A 103 -2.62 10.22 14.41
CA TRP A 103 -2.31 11.41 13.64
C TRP A 103 -3.52 12.35 13.60
N PRO A 104 -3.39 13.59 14.11
CA PRO A 104 -4.53 14.51 14.23
C PRO A 104 -4.94 15.18 12.92
N GLY A 105 -4.02 15.24 11.94
CA GLY A 105 -4.21 15.94 10.66
C GLY A 105 -4.58 15.03 9.49
N PRO A 106 -4.70 15.60 8.28
CA PRO A 106 -4.93 14.84 7.07
C PRO A 106 -3.80 13.85 6.81
N ALA A 107 -4.14 12.65 6.32
CA ALA A 107 -3.20 11.58 6.08
C ALA A 107 -3.45 10.88 4.74
N VAL A 108 -2.41 10.21 4.23
CA VAL A 108 -2.50 9.34 3.06
C VAL A 108 -2.34 7.89 3.49
N LEU A 109 -3.31 7.05 3.14
CA LEU A 109 -3.22 5.59 3.26
C LEU A 109 -2.79 5.00 1.92
N GLU A 110 -1.52 4.59 1.84
CA GLU A 110 -0.96 3.95 0.65
C GLU A 110 -1.19 2.44 0.71
N ALA A 111 -1.98 1.89 -0.23
CA ALA A 111 -2.20 0.46 -0.34
C ALA A 111 -2.39 0.01 -1.80
N PRO A 112 -1.58 -0.95 -2.30
CA PRO A 112 -1.80 -1.52 -3.63
C PRO A 112 -3.15 -2.24 -3.74
N LEU A 113 -3.58 -2.92 -2.68
CA LEU A 113 -4.80 -3.72 -2.61
C LEU A 113 -5.96 -2.98 -1.91
N LEU A 114 -6.00 -1.65 -1.98
CA LEU A 114 -6.95 -0.79 -1.27
C LEU A 114 -8.41 -1.25 -1.47
N TYR A 115 -8.81 -1.45 -2.71
CA TYR A 115 -10.17 -1.88 -3.07
C TYR A 115 -10.42 -3.37 -2.80
N GLU A 116 -9.41 -4.21 -3.02
CA GLU A 116 -9.50 -5.66 -2.82
C GLU A 116 -9.69 -6.03 -1.35
N THR A 117 -9.15 -5.22 -0.44
CA THR A 117 -9.27 -5.42 1.02
C THR A 117 -10.45 -4.66 1.63
N GLY A 118 -11.12 -3.79 0.86
CA GLY A 118 -12.23 -2.98 1.35
C GLY A 118 -11.84 -1.82 2.26
N ILE A 119 -10.53 -1.54 2.43
CA ILE A 119 -10.07 -0.42 3.26
C ILE A 119 -10.25 0.94 2.60
N ASP A 120 -10.65 0.98 1.34
CA ASP A 120 -11.13 2.19 0.68
C ASP A 120 -12.32 2.84 1.41
N ALA A 121 -13.11 2.06 2.14
CA ALA A 121 -14.19 2.55 2.99
C ALA A 121 -13.72 3.43 4.17
N TRP A 122 -12.42 3.45 4.47
CA TRP A 122 -11.82 4.34 5.48
C TRP A 122 -11.36 5.67 4.92
N CYS A 123 -11.39 5.82 3.60
CA CYS A 123 -10.87 6.98 2.91
C CYS A 123 -12.01 7.91 2.50
N ASP A 124 -11.82 9.22 2.68
CA ASP A 124 -12.74 10.25 2.22
C ASP A 124 -12.71 10.36 0.69
N GLU A 125 -11.55 10.13 0.09
CA GLU A 125 -11.42 9.97 -1.35
C GLU A 125 -10.23 9.07 -1.71
N VAL A 126 -10.22 8.56 -2.94
CA VAL A 126 -9.14 7.69 -3.43
C VAL A 126 -8.48 8.29 -4.67
N TRP A 127 -7.15 8.27 -4.68
CA TRP A 127 -6.30 8.63 -5.81
C TRP A 127 -5.63 7.39 -6.39
N CYS A 128 -5.59 7.28 -7.71
CA CYS A 128 -5.02 6.14 -8.39
C CYS A 128 -3.80 6.54 -9.25
N ALA A 129 -2.64 5.98 -8.93
CA ALA A 129 -1.50 6.00 -9.85
C ALA A 129 -1.78 5.07 -11.02
N TYR A 130 -1.71 5.59 -12.24
CA TYR A 130 -2.11 4.86 -13.43
C TYR A 130 -1.09 4.93 -14.55
N VAL A 131 -0.85 3.77 -15.17
CA VAL A 131 -0.29 3.64 -16.52
C VAL A 131 -1.00 2.49 -17.26
N PRO A 132 -1.00 2.49 -18.62
CA PRO A 132 -1.53 1.38 -19.40
C PRO A 132 -0.82 0.05 -19.08
N GLN A 133 -1.53 -1.07 -19.21
CA GLN A 133 -1.00 -2.41 -18.89
C GLN A 133 0.33 -2.73 -19.60
N ARG A 134 0.47 -2.29 -20.85
CA ARG A 134 1.74 -2.48 -21.60
C ARG A 134 2.93 -1.83 -20.87
N GLU A 135 2.71 -0.65 -20.32
CA GLU A 135 3.73 0.08 -19.58
C GLU A 135 4.00 -0.58 -18.22
N GLN A 136 2.98 -1.09 -17.53
CA GLN A 136 3.16 -1.89 -16.33
C GLN A 136 4.06 -3.11 -16.58
N ILE A 137 3.79 -3.87 -17.66
CA ILE A 137 4.58 -5.02 -18.05
C ILE A 137 6.02 -4.61 -18.34
N ARG A 138 6.22 -3.54 -19.15
CA ARG A 138 7.55 -3.03 -19.48
C ARG A 138 8.35 -2.67 -18.24
N ARG A 139 7.76 -1.91 -17.31
CA ARG A 139 8.39 -1.47 -16.07
C ARG A 139 8.70 -2.65 -15.14
N LEU A 140 7.76 -3.57 -14.99
CA LEU A 140 7.94 -4.74 -14.11
C LEU A 140 9.07 -5.64 -14.62
N ARG A 141 9.11 -5.89 -15.93
CA ARG A 141 10.20 -6.65 -16.55
C ARG A 141 11.56 -5.98 -16.40
N HIS A 142 11.63 -4.67 -16.59
CA HIS A 142 12.86 -3.92 -16.42
C HIS A 142 13.37 -3.93 -14.97
N ARG A 143 12.46 -3.85 -14.00
CA ARG A 143 12.80 -3.81 -12.57
C ARG A 143 13.21 -5.17 -12.02
N GLU A 144 12.57 -6.25 -12.45
CA GLU A 144 12.67 -7.57 -11.81
C GLU A 144 13.21 -8.67 -12.72
N GLY A 145 13.49 -8.37 -14.00
CA GLY A 145 14.03 -9.35 -14.95
C GLY A 145 13.06 -10.47 -15.36
N VAL A 146 11.78 -10.35 -14.99
CA VAL A 146 10.78 -11.40 -15.23
C VAL A 146 10.33 -11.47 -16.69
N THR A 147 9.83 -12.64 -17.10
CA THR A 147 9.25 -12.84 -18.45
C THR A 147 7.95 -12.04 -18.63
N TRP A 148 7.55 -11.82 -19.88
CA TRP A 148 6.28 -11.17 -20.18
C TRP A 148 5.07 -11.91 -19.58
N ARG A 149 5.09 -13.26 -19.67
CA ARG A 149 4.02 -14.11 -19.13
C ARG A 149 3.91 -13.98 -17.61
N GLU A 150 5.03 -13.96 -16.94
CA GLU A 150 5.08 -13.80 -15.49
C GLU A 150 4.64 -12.42 -15.05
N ALA A 151 5.10 -11.35 -15.71
CA ALA A 151 4.67 -9.99 -15.45
C ALA A 151 3.14 -9.85 -15.61
N LEU A 152 2.59 -10.41 -16.70
CA LEU A 152 1.15 -10.39 -16.95
C LEU A 152 0.36 -11.16 -15.87
N ARG A 153 0.85 -12.33 -15.45
CA ARG A 153 0.25 -13.13 -14.38
C ARG A 153 0.18 -12.33 -13.07
N ARG A 154 1.29 -11.68 -12.68
CA ARG A 154 1.35 -10.83 -11.47
C ARG A 154 0.44 -9.61 -11.57
N ILE A 155 0.34 -8.97 -12.72
CA ILE A 155 -0.58 -7.85 -12.91
C ILE A 155 -2.05 -8.31 -12.80
N ARG A 156 -2.36 -9.50 -13.33
CA ARG A 156 -3.72 -10.06 -13.29
C ARG A 156 -4.13 -10.65 -11.94
N SER A 157 -3.20 -10.84 -11.01
CA SER A 157 -3.54 -11.29 -9.65
C SER A 157 -4.15 -10.19 -8.76
N GLN A 158 -4.21 -8.97 -9.25
CA GLN A 158 -4.83 -7.82 -8.59
C GLN A 158 -5.94 -7.24 -9.46
N MET A 159 -6.81 -6.43 -8.87
CA MET A 159 -7.74 -5.60 -9.64
C MET A 159 -6.97 -4.78 -10.67
N SER A 160 -7.48 -4.71 -11.92
CA SER A 160 -6.79 -4.01 -12.98
C SER A 160 -6.60 -2.52 -12.65
N ALA A 161 -5.46 -1.95 -13.08
CA ALA A 161 -5.22 -0.51 -12.90
C ALA A 161 -6.34 0.35 -13.52
N ARG A 162 -6.96 -0.11 -14.62
CA ARG A 162 -8.10 0.56 -15.26
C ARG A 162 -9.34 0.56 -14.36
N GLU A 163 -9.61 -0.55 -13.68
CA GLU A 163 -10.75 -0.64 -12.78
C GLU A 163 -10.53 0.21 -11.53
N LYS A 164 -9.32 0.18 -10.95
CA LYS A 164 -8.94 1.08 -9.84
C LYS A 164 -9.12 2.54 -10.24
N ALA A 165 -8.64 2.92 -11.42
CA ALA A 165 -8.77 4.28 -11.94
C ALA A 165 -10.23 4.72 -12.09
N LYS A 166 -11.14 3.84 -12.53
CA LYS A 166 -12.57 4.15 -12.64
C LYS A 166 -13.26 4.42 -11.30
N ARG A 167 -12.79 3.76 -10.23
CA ARG A 167 -13.35 3.90 -8.88
C ARG A 167 -12.78 5.08 -8.11
N SER A 168 -11.64 5.60 -8.55
CA SER A 168 -10.91 6.65 -7.85
C SER A 168 -11.39 8.04 -8.21
N ARG A 169 -11.36 8.96 -7.25
CA ARG A 169 -11.71 10.38 -7.44
C ARG A 169 -10.73 11.07 -8.38
N HIS A 170 -9.43 10.81 -8.22
CA HIS A 170 -8.38 11.35 -9.08
C HIS A 170 -7.50 10.25 -9.65
N VAL A 171 -7.19 10.39 -10.95
CA VAL A 171 -6.30 9.49 -11.68
C VAL A 171 -5.03 10.24 -12.04
N ILE A 172 -3.90 9.83 -11.46
CA ILE A 172 -2.61 10.46 -11.67
C ILE A 172 -1.82 9.61 -12.65
N ARG A 173 -1.68 10.09 -13.88
CA ARG A 173 -0.85 9.43 -14.88
C ARG A 173 0.61 9.57 -14.52
N THR A 174 1.34 8.46 -14.58
CA THR A 174 2.76 8.38 -14.21
C THR A 174 3.64 7.90 -15.37
N ASP A 175 3.14 7.98 -16.59
CA ASP A 175 3.86 7.65 -17.82
C ASP A 175 4.73 8.81 -18.35
N GLY A 176 4.60 10.02 -17.79
CA GLY A 176 5.50 11.14 -17.95
C GLY A 176 6.72 11.08 -17.02
N THR A 177 7.29 12.23 -16.69
CA THR A 177 8.42 12.35 -15.76
C THR A 177 7.96 12.09 -14.31
N LYS A 178 8.91 11.73 -13.44
CA LYS A 178 8.64 11.59 -12.00
C LYS A 178 8.27 12.94 -11.40
N GLU A 179 8.89 13.99 -11.87
CA GLU A 179 8.71 15.36 -11.44
C GLU A 179 7.30 15.87 -11.78
N ASP A 180 6.78 15.55 -12.97
CA ASP A 180 5.43 15.94 -13.37
C ASP A 180 4.37 15.25 -12.49
N SER A 181 4.50 13.95 -12.30
CA SER A 181 3.57 13.20 -11.46
C SER A 181 3.64 13.62 -9.98
N ALA A 182 4.84 13.97 -9.49
CA ALA A 182 5.03 14.54 -8.15
C ALA A 182 4.36 15.92 -8.02
N ARG A 183 4.50 16.78 -9.03
CA ARG A 183 3.84 18.10 -9.04
C ARG A 183 2.32 17.97 -9.01
N ILE A 184 1.77 17.03 -9.78
CA ILE A 184 0.32 16.77 -9.81
C ILE A 184 -0.18 16.33 -8.44
N VAL A 185 0.46 15.33 -7.81
CA VAL A 185 0.00 14.82 -6.51
C VAL A 185 0.08 15.88 -5.41
N LEU A 186 1.13 16.70 -5.41
CA LEU A 186 1.29 17.80 -4.45
C LEU A 186 0.25 18.92 -4.69
N SER A 187 -0.09 19.21 -5.94
CA SER A 187 -1.16 20.15 -6.26
C SER A 187 -2.51 19.66 -5.75
N LEU A 188 -2.85 18.38 -5.96
CA LEU A 188 -4.08 17.79 -5.45
C LEU A 188 -4.13 17.85 -3.92
N TRP A 189 -3.02 17.51 -3.24
CA TRP A 189 -2.93 17.56 -1.78
C TRP A 189 -3.25 18.95 -1.23
N ARG A 190 -2.63 19.99 -1.79
CA ARG A 190 -2.85 21.40 -1.36
C ARG A 190 -4.25 21.91 -1.61
N GLN A 191 -5.02 21.27 -2.52
CA GLN A 191 -6.40 21.65 -2.84
C GLN A 191 -7.43 20.96 -1.94
N LEU A 192 -7.00 20.04 -1.06
CA LEU A 192 -7.90 19.40 -0.12
C LEU A 192 -8.46 20.41 0.89
N PRO A 193 -9.78 20.43 1.12
CA PRO A 193 -10.39 21.35 2.11
C PRO A 193 -9.76 21.21 3.49
N ALA A 194 -9.48 19.98 3.93
CA ALA A 194 -8.87 19.69 5.21
C ALA A 194 -7.46 20.27 5.36
N VAL A 195 -6.69 20.36 4.27
CA VAL A 195 -5.33 20.94 4.27
C VAL A 195 -5.40 22.48 4.26
N GLN A 196 -6.37 23.05 3.57
CA GLN A 196 -6.57 24.51 3.52
C GLN A 196 -6.99 25.08 4.88
N HIS A 197 -7.87 24.39 5.60
CA HIS A 197 -8.31 24.79 6.95
C HIS A 197 -7.19 24.74 7.99
N GLU A 198 -6.23 23.80 7.88
CA GLU A 198 -5.07 23.78 8.77
C GLU A 198 -4.12 24.98 8.53
N ALA A 199 -3.98 25.41 7.27
CA ALA A 199 -3.15 26.56 6.93
C ALA A 199 -3.76 27.91 7.38
N GLU A 200 -5.09 27.97 7.52
CA GLU A 200 -5.80 29.17 7.99
C GLU A 200 -5.98 29.21 9.52
N GLY A 201 -5.74 28.10 10.22
CA GLY A 201 -5.97 27.93 11.65
C GLY A 201 -4.75 28.11 12.55
N GLU A 202 -3.59 28.54 12.06
CA GLU A 202 -2.48 28.97 12.92
C GLU A 202 -2.77 30.37 13.51
N PRO A 203 -3.10 30.49 14.82
CA PRO A 203 -3.10 31.80 15.47
C PRO A 203 -1.67 32.27 15.60
N THR A 204 -1.39 33.45 15.09
CA THR A 204 -0.19 34.26 15.39
C THR A 204 0.08 34.40 16.88
#